data_ec9052e489b811cbc7f4c2c47f93f4f1
#
_entry.id   ec9052e489b811cbc7f4c2c47f93f4f1
#
_cell.length_a   1.000
_cell.length_b   1.000
_cell.length_c   1.000
_cell.angle_alpha   90.00
_cell.angle_beta   90.00
_cell.angle_gamma   90.00
#
_symmetry.space_group_name_H-M   'P 1'
#
loop_
_entity.id
_entity.type
_entity.pdbx_description
1 polymer ?
#
loop_
_entity_poly.entity_id
_entity_poly.type
_entity_poly.pdbx_seq_one_letter_code
_entity_poly.pdbx_strand_id
1 'polypeptide(L)'
;LIPAFFKAKFGTNETLFTLMLNYIALDLIVFLRDGPWADPESGGFPKIARFDKNAQLDQVFGIQSGWIVAIIIAVFVFVYLKFTKSGYEISVVSESHATARYAGMNPKKIMLKTMFLSGAICGIGGMVQATGSDMTLATSVAGGVGFTAIIVAWLAKLNPFGIVVVSFLFAILEKGSSVLQSNFGLSSYCSDVLQGIILFFVLAGEFFIRYKFVVNGKERN
;
A
#
# COMPACT_ATOMS: atom_id res chain seq x y z
N LEU A 1 12.06 2.91 8.71
CA LEU A 1 12.91 2.63 9.88
C LEU A 1 12.58 3.51 11.09
N ILE A 2 12.37 4.84 10.91
CA ILE A 2 12.11 5.77 12.04
C ILE A 2 10.90 5.30 12.87
N PRO A 3 9.69 5.05 12.31
CA PRO A 3 8.55 4.57 13.10
C PRO A 3 8.82 3.25 13.82
N ALA A 4 9.54 2.33 13.16
CA ALA A 4 9.89 1.03 13.75
C ALA A 4 10.81 1.17 14.96
N PHE A 5 11.78 2.07 14.90
CA PHE A 5 12.68 2.36 16.01
C PHE A 5 11.92 2.93 17.22
N PHE A 6 11.04 3.91 16.97
CA PHE A 6 10.23 4.51 18.03
C PHE A 6 9.27 3.48 18.64
N LYS A 7 8.64 2.63 17.83
CA LYS A 7 7.82 1.53 18.35
C LYS A 7 8.62 0.55 19.20
N ALA A 8 9.80 0.10 18.71
CA ALA A 8 10.61 -0.87 19.41
C ALA A 8 11.19 -0.33 20.73
N LYS A 9 11.49 0.97 20.82
CA LYS A 9 12.10 1.59 22.00
C LYS A 9 11.07 2.18 22.96
N PHE A 10 10.06 2.87 22.46
CA PHE A 10 9.10 3.65 23.25
C PHE A 10 7.68 3.09 23.25
N GLY A 11 7.39 2.04 22.44
CA GLY A 11 6.05 1.47 22.35
C GLY A 11 5.02 2.38 21.66
N THR A 12 5.47 3.36 20.86
CA THR A 12 4.58 4.30 20.15
C THR A 12 3.70 3.60 19.13
N ASN A 13 2.56 4.21 18.82
CA ASN A 13 1.67 3.72 17.77
C ASN A 13 2.30 4.01 16.39
N GLU A 14 2.70 2.94 15.69
CA GLU A 14 3.35 3.04 14.37
C GLU A 14 2.42 3.60 13.29
N THR A 15 1.13 3.32 13.38
CA THR A 15 0.16 3.78 12.40
C THR A 15 0.01 5.30 12.44
N LEU A 16 -0.13 5.87 13.64
CA LEU A 16 -0.18 7.32 13.81
C LEU A 16 1.13 7.98 13.37
N PHE A 17 2.26 7.37 13.72
CA PHE A 17 3.57 7.91 13.36
C PHE A 17 3.79 7.92 11.83
N THR A 18 3.41 6.85 11.14
CA THR A 18 3.52 6.77 9.67
C THR A 18 2.56 7.72 8.97
N LEU A 19 1.34 7.93 9.49
CA LEU A 19 0.42 8.94 8.98
C LEU A 19 0.99 10.37 9.12
N MET A 20 1.60 10.70 10.26
CA MET A 20 2.28 11.99 10.43
C MET A 20 3.42 12.19 9.43
N LEU A 21 4.25 11.15 9.23
CA LEU A 21 5.32 11.21 8.23
C LEU A 21 4.78 11.33 6.79
N ASN A 22 3.62 10.77 6.50
CA ASN A 22 2.97 10.94 5.20
C ASN A 22 2.60 12.40 4.92
N TYR A 23 2.02 13.10 5.92
CA TYR A 23 1.72 14.54 5.76
C TYR A 23 3.00 15.36 5.58
N ILE A 24 4.03 15.09 6.38
CA ILE A 24 5.34 15.76 6.23
C ILE A 24 5.91 15.53 4.82
N ALA A 25 5.78 14.32 4.27
CA ALA A 25 6.25 14.02 2.93
C ALA A 25 5.45 14.78 1.85
N LEU A 26 4.12 14.90 2.02
CA LEU A 26 3.28 15.67 1.11
C LEU A 26 3.64 17.16 1.14
N ASP A 27 3.81 17.74 2.34
CA ASP A 27 4.20 19.14 2.50
C ASP A 27 5.59 19.41 1.94
N LEU A 28 6.51 18.44 2.07
CA LEU A 28 7.84 18.52 1.46
C LEU A 28 7.76 18.56 -0.08
N ILE A 29 6.88 17.77 -0.69
CA ILE A 29 6.66 17.82 -2.14
C ILE A 29 6.10 19.18 -2.56
N VAL A 30 5.15 19.74 -1.79
CA VAL A 30 4.60 21.09 -2.04
C VAL A 30 5.71 22.14 -1.96
N PHE A 31 6.54 22.09 -0.92
CA PHE A 31 7.68 22.99 -0.77
C PHE A 31 8.68 22.92 -1.94
N LEU A 32 8.98 21.71 -2.40
CA LEU A 32 9.89 21.50 -3.55
C LEU A 32 9.25 22.00 -4.86
N ARG A 33 7.95 21.78 -5.04
CA ARG A 33 7.18 22.23 -6.20
C ARG A 33 7.12 23.75 -6.32
N ASP A 34 6.89 24.42 -5.21
CA ASP A 34 6.72 25.89 -5.18
C ASP A 34 8.06 26.63 -5.06
N GLY A 35 9.16 25.89 -4.84
CA GLY A 35 10.50 26.42 -4.63
C GLY A 35 11.54 25.88 -5.62
N PRO A 36 12.51 25.08 -5.15
CA PRO A 36 13.71 24.76 -5.94
C PRO A 36 13.48 23.87 -7.16
N TRP A 37 12.37 23.14 -7.24
CA TRP A 37 12.03 22.24 -8.35
C TRP A 37 10.85 22.74 -9.18
N ALA A 38 10.47 24.02 -9.01
CA ALA A 38 9.43 24.64 -9.83
C ALA A 38 9.85 24.61 -11.32
N ASP A 39 8.92 24.23 -12.19
CA ASP A 39 9.12 24.21 -13.63
C ASP A 39 9.08 25.65 -14.19
N PRO A 40 10.19 26.16 -14.75
CA PRO A 40 10.24 27.52 -15.32
C PRO A 40 9.27 27.71 -16.50
N GLU A 41 8.93 26.62 -17.20
CA GLU A 41 8.08 26.65 -18.40
C GLU A 41 6.59 26.50 -18.07
N SER A 42 6.23 26.38 -16.80
CA SER A 42 4.86 26.11 -16.34
C SER A 42 3.89 27.31 -16.48
N GLY A 43 4.37 28.47 -16.92
CA GLY A 43 3.52 29.66 -17.06
C GLY A 43 2.89 30.17 -15.75
N GLY A 44 3.54 29.91 -14.61
CA GLY A 44 3.07 30.32 -13.28
C GLY A 44 2.19 29.28 -12.55
N PHE A 45 1.92 28.13 -13.16
CA PHE A 45 1.25 27.03 -12.46
C PHE A 45 2.27 26.25 -11.60
N PRO A 46 1.94 25.95 -10.32
CA PRO A 46 2.83 25.20 -9.45
C PRO A 46 2.95 23.75 -9.92
N LYS A 47 4.05 23.44 -10.61
CA LYS A 47 4.33 22.13 -11.19
C LYS A 47 5.81 21.83 -11.11
N ILE A 48 6.16 20.57 -10.91
CA ILE A 48 7.53 20.06 -11.06
C ILE A 48 7.74 19.62 -12.51
N ALA A 49 8.90 19.90 -13.08
CA ALA A 49 9.26 19.49 -14.42
C ALA A 49 9.10 17.97 -14.61
N ARG A 50 8.73 17.57 -15.82
CA ARG A 50 8.66 16.15 -16.15
C ARG A 50 10.05 15.52 -16.14
N PHE A 51 10.11 14.27 -15.76
CA PHE A 51 11.35 13.51 -15.82
C PHE A 51 11.80 13.37 -17.28
N ASP A 52 13.11 13.47 -17.51
CA ASP A 52 13.71 13.20 -18.80
C ASP A 52 13.39 11.78 -19.28
N LYS A 53 13.40 11.60 -20.60
CA LYS A 53 13.10 10.28 -21.22
C LYS A 53 13.94 9.14 -20.65
N ASN A 54 15.19 9.43 -20.26
CA ASN A 54 16.10 8.45 -19.67
C ASN A 54 15.72 8.03 -18.23
N ALA A 55 14.90 8.83 -17.55
CA ALA A 55 14.41 8.56 -16.19
C ALA A 55 12.98 7.99 -16.18
N GLN A 56 12.35 7.88 -17.35
CA GLN A 56 11.05 7.25 -17.49
C GLN A 56 11.20 5.75 -17.70
N LEU A 57 10.25 4.98 -17.15
CA LEU A 57 10.22 3.54 -17.36
C LEU A 57 9.81 3.21 -18.79
N ASP A 58 10.61 2.36 -19.45
CA ASP A 58 10.31 1.87 -20.79
C ASP A 58 9.01 1.10 -20.85
N GLN A 59 8.36 1.20 -22.02
CA GLN A 59 7.15 0.42 -22.29
C GLN A 59 7.50 -0.94 -22.87
N VAL A 60 7.00 -2.00 -22.25
CA VAL A 60 7.10 -3.37 -22.72
C VAL A 60 5.71 -3.83 -23.16
N PHE A 61 5.56 -4.23 -24.41
CA PHE A 61 4.27 -4.58 -25.03
C PHE A 61 3.21 -3.46 -25.00
N GLY A 62 3.65 -2.19 -25.07
CA GLY A 62 2.75 -1.04 -25.01
C GLY A 62 2.21 -0.71 -23.60
N ILE A 63 2.67 -1.43 -22.58
CA ILE A 63 2.35 -1.20 -21.17
C ILE A 63 3.65 -0.85 -20.44
N GLN A 64 3.61 0.06 -19.50
CA GLN A 64 4.78 0.43 -18.71
C GLN A 64 5.33 -0.77 -17.94
N SER A 65 6.66 -0.92 -17.91
CA SER A 65 7.35 -2.09 -17.32
C SER A 65 7.14 -2.27 -15.80
N GLY A 66 6.43 -1.36 -15.15
CA GLY A 66 6.09 -1.45 -13.72
C GLY A 66 5.38 -2.74 -13.30
N TRP A 67 4.58 -3.34 -14.19
CA TRP A 67 3.91 -4.61 -13.91
C TRP A 67 4.90 -5.79 -13.74
N ILE A 68 6.03 -5.77 -14.47
CA ILE A 68 7.08 -6.78 -14.32
C ILE A 68 7.70 -6.67 -12.92
N VAL A 69 8.00 -5.44 -12.50
CA VAL A 69 8.54 -5.16 -11.16
C VAL A 69 7.55 -5.64 -10.08
N ALA A 70 6.26 -5.39 -10.25
CA ALA A 70 5.22 -5.82 -9.32
C ALA A 70 5.17 -7.36 -9.19
N ILE A 71 5.23 -8.10 -10.30
CA ILE A 71 5.24 -9.58 -10.29
C ILE A 71 6.52 -10.11 -9.60
N ILE A 72 7.68 -9.54 -9.93
CA ILE A 72 8.95 -9.93 -9.31
C ILE A 72 8.89 -9.73 -7.80
N ILE A 73 8.37 -8.59 -7.33
CA ILE A 73 8.20 -8.30 -5.91
C ILE A 73 7.21 -9.28 -5.26
N ALA A 74 6.08 -9.59 -5.92
CA ALA A 74 5.10 -10.53 -5.39
C ALA A 74 5.70 -11.94 -5.21
N VAL A 75 6.45 -12.43 -6.18
CA VAL A 75 7.18 -13.70 -6.09
C VAL A 75 8.25 -13.65 -4.99
N PHE A 76 9.01 -12.56 -4.93
CA PHE A 76 10.02 -12.36 -3.88
C PHE A 76 9.40 -12.40 -2.48
N VAL A 77 8.32 -11.66 -2.25
CA VAL A 77 7.61 -11.64 -0.96
C VAL A 77 7.05 -13.01 -0.62
N PHE A 78 6.47 -13.72 -1.58
CA PHE A 78 5.97 -15.07 -1.37
C PHE A 78 7.08 -16.04 -0.94
N VAL A 79 8.20 -16.05 -1.66
CA VAL A 79 9.35 -16.89 -1.34
C VAL A 79 9.94 -16.49 0.02
N TYR A 80 10.09 -15.19 0.26
CA TYR A 80 10.62 -14.67 1.51
C TYR A 80 9.77 -15.09 2.72
N LEU A 81 8.46 -14.93 2.65
CA LEU A 81 7.57 -15.27 3.77
C LEU A 81 7.45 -16.78 3.98
N LYS A 82 7.40 -17.59 2.90
CA LYS A 82 7.08 -19.01 3.00
C LYS A 82 8.32 -19.91 3.15
N PHE A 83 9.44 -19.54 2.55
CA PHE A 83 10.61 -20.41 2.44
C PHE A 83 11.84 -19.92 3.19
N THR A 84 11.80 -18.76 3.86
CA THR A 84 12.97 -18.28 4.60
C THR A 84 12.78 -18.34 6.11
N LYS A 85 13.91 -18.42 6.82
CA LYS A 85 13.95 -18.34 8.29
C LYS A 85 13.30 -17.03 8.79
N SER A 86 13.55 -15.91 8.11
CA SER A 86 12.97 -14.62 8.48
C SER A 86 11.45 -14.62 8.35
N GLY A 87 10.87 -15.27 7.32
CA GLY A 87 9.43 -15.43 7.18
C GLY A 87 8.82 -16.23 8.33
N TYR A 88 9.47 -17.33 8.72
CA TYR A 88 9.05 -18.11 9.90
C TYR A 88 9.11 -17.27 11.18
N GLU A 89 10.20 -16.54 11.41
CA GLU A 89 10.36 -15.66 12.57
C GLU A 89 9.24 -14.58 12.61
N ILE A 90 8.88 -14.01 11.46
CA ILE A 90 7.76 -13.03 11.34
C ILE A 90 6.44 -13.70 11.74
N SER A 91 6.15 -14.90 11.25
CA SER A 91 4.93 -15.63 11.56
C SER A 91 4.81 -15.89 13.06
N VAL A 92 5.87 -16.39 13.70
CA VAL A 92 5.88 -16.66 15.15
C VAL A 92 5.68 -15.38 15.97
N VAL A 93 6.35 -14.27 15.60
CA VAL A 93 6.20 -12.98 16.30
C VAL A 93 4.79 -12.41 16.11
N SER A 94 4.16 -12.63 14.95
CA SER A 94 2.79 -12.14 14.68
C SER A 94 1.74 -12.85 15.54
N GLU A 95 1.95 -14.11 15.88
CA GLU A 95 1.05 -14.86 16.75
C GLU A 95 1.26 -14.53 18.24
N SER A 96 2.53 -14.53 18.70
CA SER A 96 2.82 -14.26 20.10
C SER A 96 4.26 -13.77 20.31
N HIS A 97 4.38 -12.56 20.83
CA HIS A 97 5.67 -12.02 21.27
C HIS A 97 6.32 -12.85 22.41
N ALA A 98 5.52 -13.46 23.29
CA ALA A 98 6.01 -14.29 24.38
C ALA A 98 6.62 -15.57 23.83
N THR A 99 5.92 -16.29 22.96
CA THR A 99 6.39 -17.52 22.31
C THR A 99 7.69 -17.28 21.55
N ALA A 100 7.79 -16.18 20.80
CA ALA A 100 9.00 -15.81 20.08
C ALA A 100 10.20 -15.63 21.03
N ARG A 101 10.01 -15.00 22.18
CA ARG A 101 11.07 -14.85 23.20
C ARG A 101 11.49 -16.17 23.82
N TYR A 102 10.54 -17.06 24.13
CA TYR A 102 10.86 -18.41 24.63
C TYR A 102 11.68 -19.21 23.61
N ALA A 103 11.43 -19.04 22.33
CA ALA A 103 12.20 -19.64 21.24
C ALA A 103 13.55 -18.95 20.96
N GLY A 104 13.98 -18.01 21.81
CA GLY A 104 15.24 -17.28 21.66
C GLY A 104 15.28 -16.23 20.56
N MET A 105 14.12 -15.90 19.97
CA MET A 105 14.01 -14.86 18.95
C MET A 105 13.97 -13.46 19.58
N ASN A 106 14.44 -12.45 18.84
CA ASN A 106 14.35 -11.05 19.28
C ASN A 106 13.24 -10.30 18.51
N PRO A 107 12.03 -10.14 19.10
CA PRO A 107 10.90 -9.53 18.41
C PRO A 107 11.18 -8.11 17.92
N LYS A 108 11.97 -7.32 18.66
CA LYS A 108 12.33 -5.94 18.28
C LYS A 108 13.16 -5.91 17.00
N LYS A 109 14.14 -6.80 16.86
CA LYS A 109 14.96 -6.90 15.63
C LYS A 109 14.14 -7.37 14.44
N ILE A 110 13.26 -8.34 14.66
CA ILE A 110 12.37 -8.88 13.61
C ILE A 110 11.42 -7.77 13.12
N MET A 111 10.80 -7.02 14.04
CA MET A 111 9.95 -5.88 13.71
C MET A 111 10.68 -4.82 12.89
N LEU A 112 11.90 -4.43 13.29
CA LEU A 112 12.72 -3.47 12.54
C LEU A 112 13.01 -3.95 11.12
N LYS A 113 13.39 -5.22 10.96
CA LYS A 113 13.64 -5.84 9.64
C LYS A 113 12.39 -5.83 8.75
N THR A 114 11.26 -6.23 9.31
CA THR A 114 9.99 -6.32 8.57
C THR A 114 9.53 -4.94 8.11
N MET A 115 9.59 -3.93 8.98
CA MET A 115 9.22 -2.57 8.60
C MET A 115 10.21 -1.93 7.61
N PHE A 116 11.49 -2.28 7.68
CA PHE A 116 12.46 -1.85 6.68
C PHE A 116 12.14 -2.45 5.30
N LEU A 117 11.88 -3.75 5.25
CA LEU A 117 11.53 -4.43 3.99
C LEU A 117 10.22 -3.88 3.40
N SER A 118 9.20 -3.70 4.24
CA SER A 118 7.93 -3.09 3.82
C SER A 118 8.12 -1.70 3.25
N GLY A 119 8.88 -0.84 3.95
CA GLY A 119 9.18 0.51 3.47
C GLY A 119 9.99 0.54 2.18
N ALA A 120 10.92 -0.41 1.98
CA ALA A 120 11.68 -0.54 0.74
C ALA A 120 10.76 -0.90 -0.44
N ILE A 121 9.84 -1.85 -0.25
CA ILE A 121 8.86 -2.25 -1.28
C ILE A 121 7.94 -1.08 -1.61
N CYS A 122 7.44 -0.34 -0.61
CA CYS A 122 6.64 0.86 -0.84
C CYS A 122 7.41 1.94 -1.60
N GLY A 123 8.70 2.12 -1.29
CA GLY A 123 9.57 3.07 -2.01
C GLY A 123 9.74 2.70 -3.48
N ILE A 124 9.95 1.41 -3.79
CA ILE A 124 10.00 0.91 -5.17
C ILE A 124 8.66 1.15 -5.88
N GLY A 125 7.54 0.88 -5.20
CA GLY A 125 6.19 1.14 -5.74
C GLY A 125 5.98 2.61 -6.09
N GLY A 126 6.37 3.52 -5.18
CA GLY A 126 6.29 4.97 -5.44
C GLY A 126 7.20 5.43 -6.58
N MET A 127 8.42 4.86 -6.70
CA MET A 127 9.31 5.12 -7.81
C MET A 127 8.69 4.67 -9.14
N VAL A 128 8.14 3.46 -9.21
CA VAL A 128 7.48 2.93 -10.41
C VAL A 128 6.28 3.79 -10.80
N GLN A 129 5.50 4.26 -9.85
CA GLN A 129 4.35 5.14 -10.12
C GLN A 129 4.81 6.50 -10.67
N ALA A 130 5.79 7.14 -10.01
CA ALA A 130 6.29 8.45 -10.41
C ALA A 130 6.98 8.43 -11.77
N THR A 131 7.80 7.42 -12.07
CA THR A 131 8.57 7.32 -13.32
C THR A 131 7.79 6.66 -14.46
N GLY A 132 6.82 5.83 -14.12
CA GLY A 132 6.02 5.10 -15.10
C GLY A 132 4.74 5.82 -15.47
N SER A 133 3.85 6.09 -14.51
CA SER A 133 2.50 6.59 -14.79
C SER A 133 2.46 8.12 -14.88
N ASP A 134 2.99 8.80 -13.88
CA ASP A 134 2.81 10.25 -13.75
C ASP A 134 3.90 11.07 -14.45
N MET A 135 5.07 10.46 -14.66
CA MET A 135 6.26 11.07 -15.29
C MET A 135 6.69 12.39 -14.63
N THR A 136 6.23 12.64 -13.42
CA THR A 136 6.54 13.82 -12.60
C THR A 136 6.34 13.50 -11.13
N LEU A 137 6.87 14.34 -10.24
CA LEU A 137 6.61 14.22 -8.82
C LEU A 137 5.50 15.21 -8.44
N ALA A 138 4.36 14.70 -8.00
CA ALA A 138 3.22 15.48 -7.55
C ALA A 138 2.64 14.90 -6.25
N THR A 139 1.85 15.68 -5.53
CA THR A 139 1.15 15.21 -4.33
C THR A 139 0.12 14.11 -4.65
N SER A 140 -0.33 14.05 -5.90
CA SER A 140 -1.27 13.04 -6.42
C SER A 140 -0.61 11.69 -6.76
N VAL A 141 0.72 11.59 -6.81
CA VAL A 141 1.44 10.32 -7.12
C VAL A 141 1.01 9.19 -6.19
N ALA A 142 0.80 9.48 -4.91
CA ALA A 142 0.28 8.50 -3.98
C ALA A 142 -1.24 8.26 -4.09
N GLY A 143 -2.03 9.23 -4.63
CA GLY A 143 -3.44 9.13 -5.03
C GLY A 143 -4.41 8.38 -4.13
N GLY A 144 -4.08 8.19 -2.83
CA GLY A 144 -4.88 7.34 -1.95
C GLY A 144 -4.65 5.84 -2.12
N VAL A 145 -3.77 5.40 -3.04
CA VAL A 145 -3.49 3.99 -3.35
C VAL A 145 -3.09 3.19 -2.10
N GLY A 146 -2.48 3.84 -1.10
CA GLY A 146 -2.17 3.19 0.19
C GLY A 146 -3.41 2.70 0.93
N PHE A 147 -4.51 3.43 0.89
CA PHE A 147 -5.78 3.00 1.49
C PHE A 147 -6.42 1.86 0.70
N THR A 148 -6.44 1.98 -0.64
CA THR A 148 -6.90 0.91 -1.53
C THR A 148 -6.08 -0.36 -1.34
N ALA A 149 -4.76 -0.25 -1.13
CA ALA A 149 -3.89 -1.39 -0.86
C ALA A 149 -4.25 -2.14 0.42
N ILE A 150 -4.74 -1.46 1.45
CA ILE A 150 -5.26 -2.11 2.67
C ILE A 150 -6.48 -2.97 2.33
N ILE A 151 -7.41 -2.42 1.54
CA ILE A 151 -8.61 -3.15 1.09
C ILE A 151 -8.22 -4.41 0.32
N VAL A 152 -7.31 -4.25 -0.65
CA VAL A 152 -6.79 -5.35 -1.47
C VAL A 152 -6.12 -6.41 -0.61
N ALA A 153 -5.30 -6.02 0.37
CA ALA A 153 -4.61 -6.96 1.24
C ALA A 153 -5.58 -7.79 2.10
N TRP A 154 -6.61 -7.15 2.66
CA TRP A 154 -7.65 -7.84 3.42
C TRP A 154 -8.48 -8.78 2.55
N LEU A 155 -8.92 -8.32 1.39
CA LEU A 155 -9.69 -9.14 0.45
C LEU A 155 -8.91 -10.37 -0.03
N ALA A 156 -7.60 -10.21 -0.26
CA ALA A 156 -6.69 -11.28 -0.62
C ALA A 156 -6.25 -12.17 0.56
N LYS A 157 -6.75 -11.92 1.78
CA LYS A 157 -6.34 -12.62 3.02
C LYS A 157 -4.82 -12.67 3.20
N LEU A 158 -4.13 -11.57 2.89
CA LEU A 158 -2.67 -11.42 2.97
C LEU A 158 -1.87 -12.42 2.12
N ASN A 159 -2.49 -13.07 1.15
CA ASN A 159 -1.81 -13.97 0.22
C ASN A 159 -1.19 -13.16 -0.93
N PRO A 160 0.14 -13.21 -1.16
CA PRO A 160 0.80 -12.41 -2.20
C PRO A 160 0.24 -12.62 -3.62
N PHE A 161 -0.10 -13.85 -4.01
CA PHE A 161 -0.73 -14.10 -5.30
C PHE A 161 -2.17 -13.60 -5.37
N GLY A 162 -2.92 -13.74 -4.28
CA GLY A 162 -4.26 -13.17 -4.15
C GLY A 162 -4.24 -11.65 -4.28
N ILE A 163 -3.23 -10.98 -3.70
CA ILE A 163 -3.03 -9.53 -3.81
C ILE A 163 -2.85 -9.12 -5.27
N VAL A 164 -2.06 -9.85 -6.08
CA VAL A 164 -1.87 -9.53 -7.50
C VAL A 164 -3.20 -9.61 -8.27
N VAL A 165 -3.99 -10.68 -8.06
CA VAL A 165 -5.28 -10.85 -8.74
C VAL A 165 -6.27 -9.76 -8.34
N VAL A 166 -6.40 -9.50 -7.04
CA VAL A 166 -7.32 -8.47 -6.51
C VAL A 166 -6.88 -7.08 -6.95
N SER A 167 -5.59 -6.76 -6.91
CA SER A 167 -5.05 -5.49 -7.42
C SER A 167 -5.37 -5.27 -8.88
N PHE A 168 -5.30 -6.32 -9.70
CA PHE A 168 -5.65 -6.24 -11.12
C PHE A 168 -7.14 -5.93 -11.32
N LEU A 169 -8.03 -6.55 -10.54
CA LEU A 169 -9.47 -6.24 -10.57
C LEU A 169 -9.75 -4.79 -10.16
N PHE A 170 -9.08 -4.29 -9.11
CA PHE A 170 -9.22 -2.89 -8.68
C PHE A 170 -8.66 -1.91 -9.72
N ALA A 171 -7.56 -2.25 -10.39
CA ALA A 171 -7.03 -1.43 -11.48
C ALA A 171 -8.00 -1.33 -12.67
N ILE A 172 -8.70 -2.43 -13.02
CA ILE A 172 -9.78 -2.42 -14.03
C ILE A 172 -10.92 -1.50 -13.59
N LEU A 173 -11.33 -1.58 -12.32
CA LEU A 173 -12.39 -0.74 -11.77
C LEU A 173 -12.02 0.74 -11.82
N GLU A 174 -10.82 1.10 -11.40
CA GLU A 174 -10.31 2.48 -11.42
C GLU A 174 -10.21 3.02 -12.86
N LYS A 175 -9.65 2.22 -13.77
CA LYS A 175 -9.56 2.59 -15.18
C LYS A 175 -10.93 2.69 -15.83
N GLY A 176 -11.84 1.78 -15.53
CA GLY A 176 -13.23 1.82 -15.98
C GLY A 176 -13.95 3.09 -15.53
N SER A 177 -13.75 3.50 -14.27
CA SER A 177 -14.31 4.75 -13.74
C SER A 177 -13.75 5.98 -14.46
N SER A 178 -12.44 6.01 -14.76
CA SER A 178 -11.82 7.09 -15.55
C SER A 178 -12.40 7.19 -16.97
N VAL A 179 -12.69 6.05 -17.61
CA VAL A 179 -13.35 6.03 -18.93
C VAL A 179 -14.80 6.51 -18.83
N LEU A 180 -15.53 6.13 -17.80
CA LEU A 180 -16.89 6.61 -17.55
C LEU A 180 -16.92 8.11 -17.31
N GLN A 181 -15.94 8.65 -16.58
CA GLN A 181 -15.79 10.07 -16.37
C GLN A 181 -15.62 10.82 -17.70
N SER A 182 -14.72 10.36 -18.57
CA SER A 182 -14.43 11.03 -19.83
C SER A 182 -15.58 10.95 -20.84
N ASN A 183 -16.34 9.85 -20.86
CA ASN A 183 -17.39 9.63 -21.85
C ASN A 183 -18.79 10.11 -21.39
N PHE A 184 -19.07 10.01 -20.10
CA PHE A 184 -20.40 10.31 -19.55
C PHE A 184 -20.42 11.48 -18.57
N GLY A 185 -19.28 12.13 -18.30
CA GLY A 185 -19.18 13.24 -17.37
C GLY A 185 -19.43 12.85 -15.90
N LEU A 186 -19.35 11.56 -15.57
CA LEU A 186 -19.50 11.08 -14.21
C LEU A 186 -18.26 11.44 -13.38
N SER A 187 -18.45 11.68 -12.08
CA SER A 187 -17.34 11.97 -11.18
C SER A 187 -16.38 10.77 -11.05
N SER A 188 -15.06 11.04 -11.06
CA SER A 188 -14.02 10.02 -10.79
C SER A 188 -14.16 9.38 -9.41
N TYR A 189 -14.78 10.05 -8.46
CA TYR A 189 -15.08 9.53 -7.12
C TYR A 189 -16.05 8.34 -7.12
N CYS A 190 -16.68 8.03 -8.26
CA CYS A 190 -17.53 6.84 -8.40
C CYS A 190 -16.76 5.54 -8.11
N SER A 191 -15.49 5.47 -8.52
CA SER A 191 -14.59 4.36 -8.19
C SER A 191 -14.36 4.22 -6.70
N ASP A 192 -14.10 5.34 -6.01
CA ASP A 192 -13.84 5.36 -4.57
C ASP A 192 -15.06 4.90 -3.77
N VAL A 193 -16.26 5.31 -4.18
CA VAL A 193 -17.51 4.87 -3.58
C VAL A 193 -17.70 3.37 -3.76
N LEU A 194 -17.49 2.83 -4.96
CA LEU A 194 -17.60 1.39 -5.21
C LEU A 194 -16.56 0.60 -4.38
N GLN A 195 -15.33 1.08 -4.29
CA GLN A 195 -14.30 0.48 -3.43
C GLN A 195 -14.73 0.47 -1.97
N GLY A 196 -15.28 1.58 -1.49
CA GLY A 196 -15.80 1.69 -0.11
C GLY A 196 -16.93 0.69 0.16
N ILE A 197 -17.86 0.53 -0.78
CA ILE A 197 -18.95 -0.45 -0.69
C ILE A 197 -18.40 -1.88 -0.66
N ILE A 198 -17.46 -2.22 -1.55
CA ILE A 198 -16.82 -3.53 -1.56
C ILE A 198 -16.14 -3.80 -0.22
N LEU A 199 -15.37 -2.85 0.31
CA LEU A 199 -14.72 -2.98 1.61
C LEU A 199 -15.73 -3.25 2.72
N PHE A 200 -16.82 -2.49 2.76
CA PHE A 200 -17.86 -2.65 3.78
C PHE A 200 -18.44 -4.07 3.75
N PHE A 201 -18.81 -4.58 2.58
CA PHE A 201 -19.38 -5.94 2.47
C PHE A 201 -18.35 -7.02 2.79
N VAL A 202 -17.09 -6.84 2.43
CA VAL A 202 -16.02 -7.81 2.78
C VAL A 202 -15.80 -7.86 4.29
N LEU A 203 -15.70 -6.70 4.95
CA LEU A 203 -15.53 -6.63 6.40
C LEU A 203 -16.76 -7.18 7.14
N ALA A 204 -17.97 -6.84 6.66
CA ALA A 204 -19.21 -7.39 7.22
C ALA A 204 -19.26 -8.91 7.06
N GLY A 205 -18.89 -9.45 5.88
CA GLY A 205 -18.82 -10.89 5.65
C GLY A 205 -17.82 -11.59 6.58
N GLU A 206 -16.63 -11.01 6.77
CA GLU A 206 -15.63 -11.56 7.68
C GLU A 206 -16.10 -11.53 9.14
N PHE A 207 -16.81 -10.49 9.54
CA PHE A 207 -17.43 -10.41 10.86
C PHE A 207 -18.41 -11.56 11.08
N PHE A 208 -19.33 -11.81 10.14
CA PHE A 208 -20.31 -12.92 10.25
C PHE A 208 -19.67 -14.31 10.21
N ILE A 209 -18.51 -14.46 9.56
CA ILE A 209 -17.76 -15.72 9.56
C ILE A 209 -17.07 -15.95 10.92
N ARG A 210 -16.51 -14.90 11.52
CA ARG A 210 -15.78 -15.01 12.79
C ARG A 210 -16.68 -15.06 14.02
N TYR A 211 -17.81 -14.34 14.01
CA TYR A 211 -18.69 -14.19 15.16
C TYR A 211 -20.04 -14.84 14.89
N LYS A 212 -20.44 -15.76 15.74
CA LYS A 212 -21.81 -16.28 15.75
C LYS A 212 -22.66 -15.40 16.66
N PHE A 213 -23.77 -14.91 16.16
CA PHE A 213 -24.77 -14.26 17.01
C PHE A 213 -25.38 -15.30 17.96
N VAL A 214 -25.03 -15.25 19.24
CA VAL A 214 -25.71 -15.99 20.26
C VAL A 214 -26.83 -15.07 20.77
N VAL A 215 -28.03 -15.24 20.27
CA VAL A 215 -29.23 -14.64 20.88
C VAL A 215 -29.44 -15.36 22.19
N ASN A 216 -29.40 -14.61 23.29
CA ASN A 216 -29.55 -15.11 24.65
C ASN A 216 -30.96 -15.69 24.81
N GLY A 217 -31.18 -16.89 24.34
CA GLY A 217 -32.38 -17.67 24.49
C GLY A 217 -32.13 -18.67 25.63
N LYS A 218 -32.86 -18.51 26.73
CA LYS A 218 -32.98 -19.40 27.87
C LYS A 218 -32.51 -20.81 27.53
N GLU A 219 -31.48 -21.28 28.24
CA GLU A 219 -31.24 -22.69 28.41
C GLU A 219 -32.55 -23.30 28.92
N ARG A 220 -33.22 -24.03 28.08
CA ARG A 220 -34.24 -24.99 28.52
C ARG A 220 -33.44 -26.20 29.02
N ASN A 221 -33.57 -26.43 30.34
CA ASN A 221 -33.24 -27.66 31.03
C ASN A 221 -33.67 -28.91 30.26
#